data_f3f19fdeec116d60b4bc958f4d21e265
#
_entry.id   f3f19fdeec116d60b4bc958f4d21e265
#
_cell.length_a   1.000
_cell.length_b   1.000
_cell.length_c   1.000
_cell.angle_alpha   90.00
_cell.angle_beta   90.00
_cell.angle_gamma   90.00
#
_symmetry.space_group_name_H-M   'P 1'
#
loop_
_entity.id
_entity.type
_entity.pdbx_description
1 polymer ?
#
loop_
_entity_poly.entity_id
_entity_poly.type
_entity_poly.pdbx_seq_one_letter_code
_entity_poly.pdbx_strand_id
1 'polypeptide(L)'
;RLHTYKYPGIYNVQITSTGNFPQIGFYKNNDYDGPYIIDTQVYYQASVTKIFNPIPVCYDTSGNKVTSFDYTFYYCKSLEAIPENLFSNYNDITSFKYTFAYCTSITSISENIFANQSNVTSFDHTFSGCYSLQEIPENIFKYNTQVTSFLAVISSCSGLTVIPENLFKYNTEVTNFASVFNGCSQITSIPEKIFSYCPNVTSFAGAFAAMKKLITVPANLFVNNTKVTGIGSLFS
;
A
#
# COMPACT_ATOMS: atom_id res chain seq x y z
N ARG A 1 19.44 7.74 22.08
CA ARG A 1 20.77 7.42 21.51
C ARG A 1 20.76 7.83 20.05
N LEU A 2 21.72 8.67 19.64
CA LEU A 2 22.01 8.96 18.24
C LEU A 2 22.63 7.70 17.63
N HIS A 3 21.96 7.10 16.64
CA HIS A 3 22.54 6.05 15.82
C HIS A 3 23.16 6.71 14.58
N THR A 4 24.46 6.59 14.44
CA THR A 4 25.19 7.01 13.24
C THR A 4 25.02 5.92 12.20
N TYR A 5 24.29 6.19 11.13
CA TYR A 5 24.19 5.28 9.99
C TYR A 5 25.47 5.37 9.15
N LYS A 6 25.88 4.26 8.55
CA LYS A 6 27.11 4.10 7.77
C LYS A 6 27.15 4.93 6.47
N TYR A 7 26.11 5.74 6.21
CA TYR A 7 25.94 6.56 5.01
C TYR A 7 25.75 8.03 5.37
N PRO A 8 26.18 9.00 4.53
CA PRO A 8 26.13 10.42 4.87
C PRO A 8 24.69 10.92 4.98
N GLY A 9 24.29 11.27 6.17
CA GLY A 9 23.00 11.89 6.51
C GLY A 9 22.68 11.68 7.99
N ILE A 10 22.36 12.76 8.72
CA ILE A 10 21.86 12.68 10.09
C ILE A 10 20.33 12.51 9.99
N TYR A 11 19.81 11.34 10.35
CA TYR A 11 18.38 11.06 10.34
C TYR A 11 17.82 11.20 11.75
N ASN A 12 17.02 12.22 12.00
CA ASN A 12 16.22 12.32 13.20
C ASN A 12 14.85 11.62 12.96
N VAL A 13 14.84 10.31 12.99
CA VAL A 13 13.57 9.54 13.05
C VAL A 13 13.23 9.38 14.52
N GLN A 14 12.25 10.12 15.02
CA GLN A 14 11.75 9.92 16.36
C GLN A 14 10.72 8.78 16.34
N ILE A 15 11.16 7.60 16.75
CA ILE A 15 10.29 6.45 16.95
C ILE A 15 10.09 6.31 18.45
N THR A 16 8.85 6.46 18.92
CA THR A 16 8.50 6.12 20.29
C THR A 16 8.07 4.66 20.35
N SER A 17 8.81 3.86 21.10
CA SER A 17 8.42 2.51 21.46
C SER A 17 8.39 2.36 22.99
N THR A 18 7.52 1.51 23.49
CA THR A 18 7.47 1.14 24.93
C THR A 18 8.45 0.02 25.28
N GLY A 19 9.43 -0.27 24.44
CA GLY A 19 10.44 -1.31 24.61
C GLY A 19 11.78 -0.97 23.95
N ASN A 20 12.72 -1.91 23.91
CA ASN A 20 14.04 -1.72 23.29
C ASN A 20 13.92 -1.28 21.82
N PHE A 21 14.65 -0.23 21.44
CA PHE A 21 14.56 0.44 20.14
C PHE A 21 14.84 -0.53 18.98
N PRO A 22 13.96 -0.57 17.95
CA PRO A 22 14.31 -1.17 16.68
C PRO A 22 15.33 -0.29 15.95
N GLN A 23 16.33 -0.91 15.35
CA GLN A 23 17.20 -0.23 14.39
C GLN A 23 16.43 -0.09 13.08
N ILE A 24 16.17 1.15 12.66
CA ILE A 24 15.74 1.42 11.28
C ILE A 24 17.01 1.39 10.45
N GLY A 25 17.23 0.29 9.76
CA GLY A 25 18.32 0.12 8.83
C GLY A 25 17.78 0.01 7.41
N PHE A 26 18.29 0.83 6.50
CA PHE A 26 18.05 0.66 5.08
C PHE A 26 19.12 -0.30 4.54
N TYR A 27 18.74 -1.53 4.25
CA TYR A 27 19.66 -2.53 3.66
C TYR A 27 19.20 -2.89 2.25
N LYS A 28 20.14 -2.95 1.33
CA LYS A 28 19.95 -3.59 0.04
C LYS A 28 20.25 -5.08 0.22
N ASN A 29 19.24 -5.94 0.08
CA ASN A 29 19.48 -7.37 -0.03
C ASN A 29 19.61 -7.74 -1.52
N ASN A 30 20.50 -8.66 -1.87
CA ASN A 30 20.88 -8.96 -3.26
C ASN A 30 19.74 -9.47 -4.16
N ASP A 31 18.54 -9.73 -3.61
CA ASP A 31 17.42 -10.30 -4.35
C ASP A 31 16.23 -9.34 -4.52
N TYR A 32 16.28 -8.11 -3.97
CA TYR A 32 15.21 -7.14 -4.07
C TYR A 32 15.76 -5.71 -4.13
N ASP A 33 15.36 -4.94 -5.15
CA ASP A 33 15.78 -3.56 -5.40
C ASP A 33 14.89 -2.54 -4.67
N GLY A 34 15.00 -2.42 -3.34
CA GLY A 34 14.25 -1.42 -2.57
C GLY A 34 14.90 -1.05 -1.24
N PRO A 35 14.58 0.11 -0.66
CA PRO A 35 15.03 0.45 0.67
C PRO A 35 14.23 -0.37 1.69
N TYR A 36 14.89 -1.26 2.39
CA TYR A 36 14.27 -2.04 3.45
C TYR A 36 14.54 -1.43 4.80
N ILE A 37 13.50 -1.35 5.62
CA ILE A 37 13.68 -1.38 7.06
C ILE A 37 13.71 -2.86 7.44
N ILE A 38 14.86 -3.48 7.41
CA ILE A 38 15.04 -4.83 7.92
C ILE A 38 16.11 -4.79 8.99
N ASP A 39 15.69 -5.01 10.23
CA ASP A 39 16.49 -5.80 11.14
C ASP A 39 16.09 -7.28 10.93
N THR A 40 17.09 -8.16 10.86
CA THR A 40 16.95 -9.61 10.70
C THR A 40 16.18 -10.28 11.85
N GLN A 41 15.60 -9.49 12.77
CA GLN A 41 14.73 -9.96 13.85
C GLN A 41 13.33 -9.38 13.70
N VAL A 42 12.44 -10.14 13.12
CA VAL A 42 11.00 -9.90 12.90
C VAL A 42 10.25 -9.31 14.13
N TYR A 43 10.86 -9.31 15.30
CA TYR A 43 10.26 -8.87 16.57
C TYR A 43 10.24 -7.34 16.75
N TYR A 44 11.08 -6.57 16.07
CA TYR A 44 11.20 -5.12 16.31
C TYR A 44 10.25 -4.26 15.48
N GLN A 45 9.83 -4.69 14.30
CA GLN A 45 8.83 -3.99 13.49
C GLN A 45 7.46 -3.94 14.19
N ALA A 46 7.16 -4.93 15.02
CA ALA A 46 5.91 -4.97 15.79
C ALA A 46 5.80 -3.86 16.85
N SER A 47 6.88 -3.17 17.21
CA SER A 47 6.89 -2.15 18.26
C SER A 47 6.82 -0.70 17.76
N VAL A 48 6.85 -0.45 16.43
CA VAL A 48 6.65 0.89 15.86
C VAL A 48 5.19 1.26 15.99
N THR A 49 4.87 2.24 16.84
CA THR A 49 3.49 2.68 17.10
C THR A 49 3.13 3.96 16.38
N LYS A 50 4.08 4.87 16.19
CA LYS A 50 3.85 6.20 15.57
C LYS A 50 5.06 6.66 14.78
N ILE A 51 4.78 7.39 13.70
CA ILE A 51 5.74 8.12 12.88
C ILE A 51 5.35 9.60 13.00
N PHE A 52 6.29 10.48 13.35
CA PHE A 52 5.96 11.89 13.64
C PHE A 52 6.40 12.86 12.53
N ASN A 53 7.38 12.50 11.72
CA ASN A 53 8.00 13.39 10.74
C ASN A 53 8.04 12.75 9.36
N PRO A 54 8.13 13.57 8.30
CA PRO A 54 8.43 13.07 6.97
C PRO A 54 9.73 12.23 6.97
N ILE A 55 9.77 11.21 6.14
CA ILE A 55 11.00 10.46 5.92
C ILE A 55 12.05 11.42 5.33
N PRO A 56 13.25 11.53 5.93
CA PRO A 56 14.34 12.34 5.38
C PRO A 56 14.76 11.78 4.02
N VAL A 57 15.39 12.62 3.18
CA VAL A 57 15.90 12.14 1.89
C VAL A 57 16.96 11.08 2.11
N CYS A 58 16.72 9.89 1.58
CA CYS A 58 17.59 8.73 1.69
C CYS A 58 18.26 8.45 0.34
N TYR A 59 19.46 7.88 0.42
CA TYR A 59 20.26 7.52 -0.75
C TYR A 59 20.61 6.04 -0.67
N ASP A 60 20.68 5.38 -1.83
CA ASP A 60 21.14 4.01 -1.94
C ASP A 60 22.68 3.89 -1.72
N THR A 61 23.19 2.66 -1.80
CA THR A 61 24.63 2.41 -1.63
C THR A 61 25.51 3.00 -2.73
N SER A 62 24.91 3.42 -3.84
CA SER A 62 25.58 4.08 -4.97
C SER A 62 25.48 5.60 -4.91
N GLY A 63 24.82 6.16 -3.86
CA GLY A 63 24.62 7.58 -3.68
C GLY A 63 23.45 8.16 -4.49
N ASN A 64 22.58 7.33 -5.09
CA ASN A 64 21.36 7.79 -5.75
C ASN A 64 20.24 7.95 -4.73
N LYS A 65 19.38 8.97 -4.91
CA LYS A 65 18.17 9.11 -4.12
C LYS A 65 17.28 7.87 -4.31
N VAL A 66 16.74 7.34 -3.21
CA VAL A 66 15.84 6.17 -3.31
C VAL A 66 14.57 6.53 -4.06
N THR A 67 14.11 5.63 -4.93
CA THR A 67 12.93 5.76 -5.77
C THR A 67 11.84 4.74 -5.46
N SER A 68 12.02 3.96 -4.38
CA SER A 68 11.05 2.98 -3.90
C SER A 68 10.98 2.96 -2.39
N PHE A 69 9.77 2.74 -1.85
CA PHE A 69 9.52 2.46 -0.44
C PHE A 69 8.99 1.04 -0.23
N ASP A 70 9.31 0.12 -1.13
CA ASP A 70 8.89 -1.27 -1.03
C ASP A 70 9.27 -1.86 0.33
N TYR A 71 8.31 -2.53 1.01
CA TYR A 71 8.46 -3.17 2.32
C TYR A 71 8.87 -2.26 3.49
N THR A 72 8.90 -0.93 3.35
CA THR A 72 9.50 -0.02 4.35
C THR A 72 8.87 -0.16 5.75
N PHE A 73 7.56 -0.31 5.85
CA PHE A 73 6.84 -0.51 7.12
C PHE A 73 6.15 -1.89 7.17
N TYR A 74 6.63 -2.84 6.39
CA TYR A 74 6.10 -4.19 6.35
C TYR A 74 6.07 -4.81 7.74
N TYR A 75 4.92 -5.37 8.17
CA TYR A 75 4.71 -5.97 9.49
C TYR A 75 4.85 -5.01 10.70
N CYS A 76 4.78 -3.69 10.52
CA CYS A 76 4.68 -2.75 11.64
C CYS A 76 3.31 -2.86 12.31
N LYS A 77 3.06 -3.99 12.99
CA LYS A 77 1.73 -4.37 13.52
C LYS A 77 1.14 -3.37 14.52
N SER A 78 1.99 -2.66 15.24
CA SER A 78 1.58 -1.68 16.25
C SER A 78 1.46 -0.25 15.70
N LEU A 79 1.72 -0.03 14.40
CA LEU A 79 1.60 1.28 13.78
C LEU A 79 0.11 1.69 13.71
N GLU A 80 -0.25 2.74 14.45
CA GLU A 80 -1.64 3.19 14.62
C GLU A 80 -2.06 4.20 13.55
N ALA A 81 -1.11 5.05 13.09
CA ALA A 81 -1.40 6.11 12.14
C ALA A 81 -0.20 6.38 11.22
N ILE A 82 -0.49 6.83 10.01
CA ILE A 82 0.49 7.25 9.00
C ILE A 82 0.37 8.77 8.85
N PRO A 83 1.45 9.56 9.06
CA PRO A 83 1.42 11.01 8.84
C PRO A 83 1.15 11.32 7.37
N GLU A 84 0.27 12.28 7.10
CA GLU A 84 -0.06 12.72 5.73
C GLU A 84 1.16 13.15 4.92
N ASN A 85 2.12 13.80 5.59
CA ASN A 85 3.34 14.32 4.97
C ASN A 85 4.51 13.32 4.96
N LEU A 86 4.28 12.03 5.25
CA LEU A 86 5.32 11.02 5.42
C LEU A 86 6.33 11.00 4.27
N PHE A 87 5.84 11.11 3.03
CA PHE A 87 6.65 11.05 1.81
C PHE A 87 6.89 12.43 1.16
N SER A 88 6.64 13.55 1.86
CA SER A 88 6.69 14.90 1.28
C SER A 88 8.06 15.32 0.73
N ASN A 89 9.15 14.69 1.19
CA ASN A 89 10.51 14.95 0.70
C ASN A 89 10.85 14.22 -0.62
N TYR A 90 9.86 13.50 -1.19
CA TYR A 90 10.03 12.69 -2.38
C TYR A 90 8.98 13.08 -3.44
N ASN A 91 9.39 13.05 -4.71
CA ASN A 91 8.52 13.30 -5.86
C ASN A 91 8.83 12.34 -7.05
N ASP A 92 9.76 11.42 -6.85
CA ASP A 92 10.31 10.53 -7.87
C ASP A 92 10.16 9.04 -7.50
N ILE A 93 9.29 8.75 -6.52
CA ILE A 93 8.98 7.38 -6.11
C ILE A 93 8.18 6.69 -7.22
N THR A 94 8.60 5.47 -7.54
CA THR A 94 7.99 4.63 -8.57
C THR A 94 7.21 3.44 -7.99
N SER A 95 7.46 3.06 -6.72
CA SER A 95 6.85 1.88 -6.12
C SER A 95 6.65 2.02 -4.61
N PHE A 96 5.49 1.51 -4.14
CA PHE A 96 5.12 1.32 -2.73
C PHE A 96 4.73 -0.13 -2.42
N LYS A 97 5.30 -1.11 -3.11
CA LYS A 97 4.95 -2.52 -2.90
C LYS A 97 5.16 -2.92 -1.45
N TYR A 98 4.14 -3.56 -0.84
CA TYR A 98 4.18 -4.02 0.55
C TYR A 98 4.53 -2.96 1.60
N THR A 99 4.52 -1.66 1.29
CA THR A 99 5.03 -0.61 2.19
C THR A 99 4.38 -0.67 3.57
N PHE A 100 3.07 -0.83 3.67
CA PHE A 100 2.32 -0.93 4.91
C PHE A 100 1.64 -2.29 5.08
N ALA A 101 2.05 -3.31 4.33
CA ALA A 101 1.42 -4.61 4.44
C ALA A 101 1.57 -5.20 5.86
N TYR A 102 0.47 -5.74 6.37
CA TYR A 102 0.35 -6.27 7.73
C TYR A 102 0.57 -5.26 8.87
N CYS A 103 0.37 -3.96 8.61
CA CYS A 103 0.24 -2.94 9.65
C CYS A 103 -1.16 -3.05 10.28
N THR A 104 -1.34 -4.03 11.17
CA THR A 104 -2.66 -4.49 11.63
C THR A 104 -3.40 -3.50 12.52
N SER A 105 -2.75 -2.48 13.07
CA SER A 105 -3.35 -1.46 13.93
C SER A 105 -3.74 -0.16 13.23
N ILE A 106 -3.41 0.01 11.94
CA ILE A 106 -3.85 1.18 11.17
C ILE A 106 -5.36 1.13 11.00
N THR A 107 -6.06 2.19 11.41
CA THR A 107 -7.53 2.30 11.31
C THR A 107 -7.99 3.22 10.18
N SER A 108 -7.15 4.17 9.77
CA SER A 108 -7.42 5.13 8.69
C SER A 108 -6.15 5.55 7.97
N ILE A 109 -6.31 6.10 6.77
CA ILE A 109 -5.22 6.59 5.91
C ILE A 109 -5.62 7.98 5.42
N SER A 110 -4.66 8.94 5.39
CA SER A 110 -4.92 10.26 4.79
C SER A 110 -5.11 10.15 3.27
N GLU A 111 -6.07 10.90 2.73
CA GLU A 111 -6.30 11.01 1.29
C GLU A 111 -5.08 11.51 0.51
N ASN A 112 -4.24 12.33 1.14
CA ASN A 112 -3.12 13.01 0.49
C ASN A 112 -1.77 12.29 0.69
N ILE A 113 -1.74 11.11 1.31
CA ILE A 113 -0.49 10.39 1.61
C ILE A 113 0.41 10.18 0.39
N PHE A 114 -0.17 10.01 -0.80
CA PHE A 114 0.54 9.82 -2.07
C PHE A 114 0.38 10.99 -3.05
N ALA A 115 -0.08 12.18 -2.61
CA ALA A 115 -0.42 13.28 -3.51
C ALA A 115 0.76 13.80 -4.34
N ASN A 116 2.00 13.71 -3.82
CA ASN A 116 3.21 14.17 -4.50
C ASN A 116 3.93 13.08 -5.30
N GLN A 117 3.31 11.88 -5.46
CA GLN A 117 3.96 10.67 -5.98
C GLN A 117 3.44 10.30 -7.38
N SER A 118 3.49 11.25 -8.34
CA SER A 118 2.90 11.07 -9.67
C SER A 118 3.58 10.00 -10.55
N ASN A 119 4.82 9.59 -10.21
CA ASN A 119 5.59 8.61 -10.98
C ASN A 119 5.36 7.16 -10.52
N VAL A 120 4.48 6.94 -9.54
CA VAL A 120 4.21 5.58 -9.02
C VAL A 120 3.53 4.73 -10.09
N THR A 121 4.11 3.56 -10.34
CA THR A 121 3.57 2.56 -11.26
C THR A 121 2.97 1.35 -10.55
N SER A 122 3.29 1.12 -9.26
CA SER A 122 2.79 -0.02 -8.49
C SER A 122 2.51 0.32 -7.03
N PHE A 123 1.31 -0.11 -6.59
CA PHE A 123 0.89 -0.19 -5.19
C PHE A 123 0.63 -1.65 -4.77
N ASP A 124 1.30 -2.63 -5.39
CA ASP A 124 1.06 -4.03 -5.09
C ASP A 124 1.20 -4.31 -3.59
N HIS A 125 0.16 -4.92 -3.00
CA HIS A 125 0.10 -5.29 -1.57
C HIS A 125 0.32 -4.13 -0.58
N THR A 126 0.25 -2.86 -0.98
CA THR A 126 0.64 -1.71 -0.11
C THR A 126 -0.05 -1.75 1.25
N PHE A 127 -1.35 -2.04 1.31
CA PHE A 127 -2.14 -2.14 2.55
C PHE A 127 -2.66 -3.55 2.82
N SER A 128 -2.12 -4.56 2.16
CA SER A 128 -2.55 -5.95 2.37
C SER A 128 -2.42 -6.35 3.84
N GLY A 129 -3.46 -6.95 4.40
CA GLY A 129 -3.44 -7.39 5.80
C GLY A 129 -3.55 -6.27 6.85
N CYS A 130 -3.96 -5.06 6.49
CA CYS A 130 -4.32 -4.01 7.44
C CYS A 130 -5.70 -4.31 8.04
N TYR A 131 -5.77 -5.27 8.96
CA TYR A 131 -7.03 -5.85 9.46
C TYR A 131 -7.95 -4.86 10.16
N SER A 132 -7.41 -3.82 10.79
CA SER A 132 -8.17 -2.78 11.50
C SER A 132 -8.58 -1.60 10.63
N LEU A 133 -8.16 -1.56 9.36
CA LEU A 133 -8.49 -0.46 8.45
C LEU A 133 -10.00 -0.43 8.18
N GLN A 134 -10.66 0.69 8.55
CA GLN A 134 -12.11 0.83 8.50
C GLN A 134 -12.60 1.48 7.21
N GLU A 135 -11.77 2.34 6.61
CA GLU A 135 -12.10 3.08 5.40
C GLU A 135 -10.87 3.30 4.51
N ILE A 136 -11.11 3.43 3.21
CA ILE A 136 -10.14 3.88 2.20
C ILE A 136 -10.67 5.21 1.64
N PRO A 137 -9.89 6.30 1.68
CA PRO A 137 -10.28 7.57 1.08
C PRO A 137 -10.48 7.44 -0.43
N GLU A 138 -11.58 8.01 -0.96
CA GLU A 138 -11.94 7.85 -2.39
C GLU A 138 -10.87 8.36 -3.35
N ASN A 139 -10.17 9.45 -2.99
CA ASN A 139 -9.18 10.08 -3.86
C ASN A 139 -7.72 9.74 -3.51
N ILE A 140 -7.47 8.72 -2.69
CA ILE A 140 -6.12 8.35 -2.24
C ILE A 140 -5.13 8.11 -3.39
N PHE A 141 -5.61 7.61 -4.54
CA PHE A 141 -4.79 7.34 -5.73
C PHE A 141 -4.98 8.37 -6.85
N LYS A 142 -5.65 9.50 -6.59
CA LYS A 142 -6.05 10.50 -7.60
C LYS A 142 -4.88 11.05 -8.41
N TYR A 143 -3.72 11.24 -7.78
CA TYR A 143 -2.55 11.84 -8.41
C TYR A 143 -1.58 10.82 -9.02
N ASN A 144 -1.83 9.53 -8.81
CA ASN A 144 -0.95 8.44 -9.22
C ASN A 144 -1.43 7.84 -10.57
N THR A 145 -1.52 8.67 -11.60
CA THR A 145 -2.16 8.32 -12.88
C THR A 145 -1.37 7.32 -13.72
N GLN A 146 -0.09 7.07 -13.40
CA GLN A 146 0.78 6.12 -14.11
C GLN A 146 0.73 4.70 -13.53
N VAL A 147 -0.13 4.44 -12.54
CA VAL A 147 -0.23 3.12 -11.93
C VAL A 147 -0.73 2.09 -12.93
N THR A 148 0.02 0.99 -13.06
CA THR A 148 -0.33 -0.16 -13.90
C THR A 148 -0.79 -1.37 -13.10
N SER A 149 -0.48 -1.43 -11.79
CA SER A 149 -0.85 -2.55 -10.93
C SER A 149 -1.29 -2.13 -9.54
N PHE A 150 -2.45 -2.67 -9.15
CA PHE A 150 -3.00 -2.67 -7.80
C PHE A 150 -3.16 -4.09 -7.26
N LEU A 151 -2.26 -5.01 -7.64
CA LEU A 151 -2.30 -6.39 -7.16
C LEU A 151 -2.42 -6.42 -5.63
N ALA A 152 -3.52 -6.99 -5.12
CA ALA A 152 -3.77 -7.19 -3.70
C ALA A 152 -3.58 -5.93 -2.82
N VAL A 153 -3.73 -4.72 -3.37
CA VAL A 153 -3.42 -3.45 -2.66
C VAL A 153 -4.17 -3.32 -1.34
N ILE A 154 -5.41 -3.83 -1.25
CA ILE A 154 -6.30 -3.77 -0.08
C ILE A 154 -6.72 -5.18 0.36
N SER A 155 -5.99 -6.20 -0.06
CA SER A 155 -6.30 -7.59 0.28
C SER A 155 -6.29 -7.80 1.80
N SER A 156 -7.23 -8.61 2.29
CA SER A 156 -7.33 -8.97 3.72
C SER A 156 -7.56 -7.79 4.68
N CYS A 157 -8.07 -6.65 4.20
CA CYS A 157 -8.53 -5.56 5.07
C CYS A 157 -9.90 -5.91 5.64
N SER A 158 -9.93 -6.81 6.62
CA SER A 158 -11.17 -7.37 7.17
C SER A 158 -12.00 -6.38 8.01
N GLY A 159 -11.46 -5.22 8.37
CA GLY A 159 -12.19 -4.12 9.01
C GLY A 159 -12.97 -3.23 8.03
N LEU A 160 -12.64 -3.32 6.72
CA LEU A 160 -13.23 -2.47 5.70
C LEU A 160 -14.69 -2.89 5.42
N THR A 161 -15.62 -1.92 5.45
CA THR A 161 -17.05 -2.17 5.26
C THR A 161 -17.61 -1.66 3.94
N VAL A 162 -16.92 -0.70 3.30
CA VAL A 162 -17.36 -0.04 2.06
C VAL A 162 -16.17 0.12 1.11
N ILE A 163 -16.43 -0.07 -0.19
CA ILE A 163 -15.52 0.29 -1.28
C ILE A 163 -15.99 1.62 -1.86
N PRO A 164 -15.16 2.69 -1.91
CA PRO A 164 -15.53 3.94 -2.58
C PRO A 164 -15.71 3.74 -4.09
N GLU A 165 -16.79 4.28 -4.68
CA GLU A 165 -17.12 4.05 -6.08
C GLU A 165 -16.06 4.58 -7.06
N ASN A 166 -15.45 5.72 -6.75
CA ASN A 166 -14.47 6.39 -7.63
C ASN A 166 -13.02 6.12 -7.24
N LEU A 167 -12.74 5.10 -6.41
CA LEU A 167 -11.40 4.81 -5.87
C LEU A 167 -10.31 4.76 -6.96
N PHE A 168 -10.62 4.17 -8.12
CA PHE A 168 -9.68 4.02 -9.24
C PHE A 168 -10.00 4.91 -10.44
N LYS A 169 -10.82 5.94 -10.27
CA LYS A 169 -11.32 6.80 -11.37
C LYS A 169 -10.21 7.42 -12.21
N TYR A 170 -9.08 7.74 -11.61
CA TYR A 170 -7.98 8.45 -12.26
C TYR A 170 -6.85 7.52 -12.76
N ASN A 171 -6.98 6.20 -12.51
CA ASN A 171 -5.92 5.22 -12.77
C ASN A 171 -6.21 4.43 -14.06
N THR A 172 -6.29 5.13 -15.19
CA THR A 172 -6.72 4.58 -16.49
C THR A 172 -5.73 3.58 -17.10
N GLU A 173 -4.47 3.58 -16.67
CA GLU A 173 -3.41 2.71 -17.18
C GLU A 173 -3.35 1.34 -16.49
N VAL A 174 -4.22 1.08 -15.52
CA VAL A 174 -4.20 -0.17 -14.75
C VAL A 174 -4.52 -1.37 -15.63
N THR A 175 -3.65 -2.38 -15.53
CA THR A 175 -3.80 -3.68 -16.20
C THR A 175 -4.09 -4.82 -15.23
N ASN A 176 -3.80 -4.65 -13.92
CA ASN A 176 -3.88 -5.72 -12.94
C ASN A 176 -4.58 -5.30 -11.64
N PHE A 177 -5.74 -5.90 -11.37
CA PHE A 177 -6.49 -5.84 -10.11
C PHE A 177 -6.60 -7.20 -9.43
N ALA A 178 -5.71 -8.15 -9.72
CA ALA A 178 -5.78 -9.46 -9.08
C ALA A 178 -5.75 -9.30 -7.55
N SER A 179 -6.64 -10.05 -6.87
CA SER A 179 -6.77 -10.06 -5.40
C SER A 179 -6.98 -8.68 -4.74
N VAL A 180 -7.43 -7.67 -5.48
CA VAL A 180 -7.51 -6.27 -4.98
C VAL A 180 -8.30 -6.16 -3.68
N PHE A 181 -9.43 -6.87 -3.53
CA PHE A 181 -10.29 -6.90 -2.33
C PHE A 181 -10.40 -8.31 -1.73
N ASN A 182 -9.49 -9.22 -2.09
CA ASN A 182 -9.49 -10.59 -1.54
C ASN A 182 -9.50 -10.54 0.00
N GLY A 183 -10.42 -11.29 0.64
CA GLY A 183 -10.49 -11.37 2.10
C GLY A 183 -11.04 -10.13 2.82
N CYS A 184 -11.56 -9.12 2.11
CA CYS A 184 -12.30 -8.00 2.70
C CYS A 184 -13.68 -8.49 3.17
N SER A 185 -13.69 -9.26 4.25
CA SER A 185 -14.80 -10.13 4.65
C SER A 185 -16.04 -9.39 5.18
N GLN A 186 -15.96 -8.11 5.48
CA GLN A 186 -17.08 -7.30 5.99
C GLN A 186 -17.82 -6.52 4.88
N ILE A 187 -17.28 -6.44 3.67
CA ILE A 187 -17.92 -5.75 2.54
C ILE A 187 -19.15 -6.56 2.07
N THR A 188 -20.30 -5.87 1.90
CA THR A 188 -21.57 -6.47 1.51
C THR A 188 -21.95 -6.24 0.05
N SER A 189 -21.37 -5.22 -0.60
CA SER A 189 -21.66 -4.86 -1.99
C SER A 189 -20.44 -4.29 -2.70
N ILE A 190 -20.41 -4.42 -4.01
CA ILE A 190 -19.38 -3.86 -4.90
C ILE A 190 -20.01 -2.68 -5.65
N PRO A 191 -19.39 -1.48 -5.68
CA PRO A 191 -19.87 -0.37 -6.48
C PRO A 191 -19.81 -0.68 -7.97
N GLU A 192 -20.85 -0.36 -8.74
CA GLU A 192 -20.96 -0.72 -10.16
C GLU A 192 -19.84 -0.08 -11.00
N LYS A 193 -19.43 1.16 -10.67
CA LYS A 193 -18.47 1.91 -11.47
C LYS A 193 -17.00 1.78 -11.03
N ILE A 194 -16.71 0.93 -10.04
CA ILE A 194 -15.37 0.83 -9.45
C ILE A 194 -14.25 0.59 -10.49
N PHE A 195 -14.52 -0.12 -11.57
CA PHE A 195 -13.56 -0.41 -12.65
C PHE A 195 -13.91 0.25 -13.98
N SER A 196 -14.96 1.08 -14.04
CA SER A 196 -15.47 1.64 -15.29
C SER A 196 -14.45 2.52 -16.02
N TYR A 197 -13.50 3.10 -15.30
CA TYR A 197 -12.47 4.00 -15.83
C TYR A 197 -11.15 3.30 -16.18
N CYS A 198 -11.07 1.97 -16.06
CA CYS A 198 -9.84 1.17 -16.24
C CYS A 198 -9.98 0.20 -17.43
N PRO A 199 -10.03 0.69 -18.70
CA PRO A 199 -10.31 -0.16 -19.88
C PRO A 199 -9.18 -1.12 -20.25
N ASN A 200 -7.98 -0.94 -19.66
CA ASN A 200 -6.80 -1.72 -19.98
C ASN A 200 -6.61 -2.96 -19.11
N VAL A 201 -7.53 -3.23 -18.18
CA VAL A 201 -7.41 -4.36 -17.25
C VAL A 201 -7.42 -5.69 -17.98
N THR A 202 -6.44 -6.53 -17.66
CA THR A 202 -6.29 -7.90 -18.15
C THR A 202 -6.57 -8.95 -17.09
N SER A 203 -6.45 -8.60 -15.78
CA SER A 203 -6.64 -9.56 -14.69
C SER A 203 -7.45 -9.01 -13.52
N PHE A 204 -8.48 -9.78 -13.14
CA PHE A 204 -9.23 -9.70 -11.89
C PHE A 204 -9.13 -11.01 -11.08
N ALA A 205 -8.12 -11.86 -11.32
CA ALA A 205 -8.01 -13.14 -10.64
C ALA A 205 -8.07 -12.97 -9.12
N GLY A 206 -9.00 -13.66 -8.45
CA GLY A 206 -9.20 -13.58 -7.01
C GLY A 206 -9.65 -12.21 -6.47
N ALA A 207 -10.07 -11.26 -7.32
CA ALA A 207 -10.31 -9.86 -6.91
C ALA A 207 -11.29 -9.73 -5.75
N PHE A 208 -12.29 -10.61 -5.65
CA PHE A 208 -13.33 -10.63 -4.63
C PHE A 208 -13.39 -11.97 -3.88
N ALA A 209 -12.31 -12.75 -3.94
CA ALA A 209 -12.25 -14.03 -3.23
C ALA A 209 -12.35 -13.80 -1.72
N ALA A 210 -12.91 -14.79 -1.00
CA ALA A 210 -13.06 -14.75 0.47
C ALA A 210 -13.81 -13.51 1.04
N MET A 211 -14.63 -12.82 0.23
CA MET A 211 -15.54 -11.76 0.70
C MET A 211 -16.81 -12.36 1.29
N LYS A 212 -16.71 -12.88 2.51
CA LYS A 212 -17.73 -13.76 3.15
C LYS A 212 -19.12 -13.13 3.31
N LYS A 213 -19.22 -11.79 3.38
CA LYS A 213 -20.49 -11.05 3.53
C LYS A 213 -20.99 -10.43 2.23
N LEU A 214 -20.34 -10.67 1.11
CA LEU A 214 -20.77 -10.13 -0.18
C LEU A 214 -22.15 -10.71 -0.56
N ILE A 215 -23.14 -9.83 -0.76
CA ILE A 215 -24.52 -10.19 -1.08
C ILE A 215 -24.83 -9.94 -2.56
N THR A 216 -24.31 -8.82 -3.09
CA THR A 216 -24.67 -8.37 -4.44
C THR A 216 -23.42 -8.03 -5.27
N VAL A 217 -23.48 -8.46 -6.55
CA VAL A 217 -22.50 -8.11 -7.58
C VAL A 217 -23.26 -7.40 -8.70
N PRO A 218 -22.86 -6.15 -9.08
CA PRO A 218 -23.53 -5.45 -10.17
C PRO A 218 -23.39 -6.17 -11.50
N ALA A 219 -24.49 -6.21 -12.29
CA ALA A 219 -24.50 -6.90 -13.59
C ALA A 219 -23.52 -6.29 -14.60
N ASN A 220 -23.30 -4.95 -14.52
CA ASN A 220 -22.43 -4.21 -15.45
C ASN A 220 -21.03 -3.95 -14.91
N LEU A 221 -20.62 -4.65 -13.84
CA LEU A 221 -19.35 -4.40 -13.14
C LEU A 221 -18.12 -4.36 -14.07
N PHE A 222 -18.09 -5.21 -15.09
CA PHE A 222 -16.96 -5.37 -16.00
C PHE A 222 -17.25 -4.91 -17.45
N VAL A 223 -18.36 -4.18 -17.67
CA VAL A 223 -18.81 -3.82 -19.02
C VAL A 223 -17.76 -3.09 -19.85
N ASN A 224 -16.89 -2.30 -19.21
CA ASN A 224 -15.83 -1.53 -19.87
C ASN A 224 -14.47 -2.26 -19.91
N ASN A 225 -14.36 -3.44 -19.31
CA ASN A 225 -13.10 -4.16 -19.17
C ASN A 225 -12.96 -5.27 -20.22
N THR A 226 -12.99 -4.91 -21.50
CA THR A 226 -13.05 -5.86 -22.63
C THR A 226 -11.76 -6.64 -22.90
N LYS A 227 -10.64 -6.28 -22.24
CA LYS A 227 -9.33 -6.93 -22.41
C LYS A 227 -9.06 -8.02 -21.37
N VAL A 228 -10.02 -8.31 -20.49
CA VAL A 228 -9.84 -9.28 -19.39
C VAL A 228 -9.65 -10.70 -19.91
N THR A 229 -8.58 -11.32 -19.44
CA THR A 229 -8.26 -12.75 -19.70
C THR A 229 -8.10 -13.55 -18.39
N GLY A 230 -7.84 -12.87 -17.27
CA GLY A 230 -7.61 -13.49 -15.97
C GLY A 230 -8.76 -13.23 -15.00
N ILE A 231 -9.63 -14.24 -14.76
CA ILE A 231 -10.75 -14.20 -13.79
C ILE A 231 -10.75 -15.40 -12.84
N GLY A 232 -9.66 -16.16 -12.79
CA GLY A 232 -9.58 -17.34 -11.93
C GLY A 232 -9.90 -17.00 -10.47
N SER A 233 -10.70 -17.84 -9.81
CA SER A 233 -11.07 -17.67 -8.40
C SER A 233 -11.68 -16.29 -8.04
N LEU A 234 -12.38 -15.64 -8.97
CA LEU A 234 -12.87 -14.26 -8.82
C LEU A 234 -13.69 -14.07 -7.53
N PHE A 235 -14.52 -15.03 -7.14
CA PHE A 235 -15.41 -15.04 -5.97
C PHE A 235 -15.25 -16.29 -5.09
N SER A 236 -14.12 -16.95 -5.09
CA SER A 236 -13.92 -18.21 -4.34
C SER A 236 -13.86 -18.02 -2.82
#